data_726584c25c28f11a35c053131d749f36
#
_entry.id   726584c25c28f11a35c053131d749f36
#
_cell.length_a   1.000
_cell.length_b   1.000
_cell.length_c   1.000
_cell.angle_alpha   90.00
_cell.angle_beta   90.00
_cell.angle_gamma   90.00
#
_symmetry.space_group_name_H-M   'P 1'
#
loop_
_entity.id
_entity.type
_entity.pdbx_description
1 polymer ?
#
loop_
_entity_poly.entity_id
_entity_poly.type
_entity_poly.pdbx_seq_one_letter_code
_entity_poly.pdbx_strand_id
1 'polypeptide(L)'
;SPRYDRLAPRSAGPLRLEPMYTEALLDVPPGHPARIPLDRACGAVLLLSPEDDAVMPAALMGAQLEDRLRKAGFSHSFRHVVYPGAGHMIGSDLLPGLPSSVRHTFHPLARFRIAYGGTASATAAASRRSWAELLRFLGENLKG
;
A
#
# COMPACT_ATOMS: atom_id res chain seq x y z
N SER A 1 8.82 -20.66 6.80
CA SER A 1 9.75 -20.38 7.89
C SER A 1 8.99 -20.39 9.21
N PRO A 2 9.49 -21.02 10.30
CA PRO A 2 8.80 -21.10 11.61
C PRO A 2 8.43 -19.71 12.20
N ARG A 3 9.06 -18.65 11.74
CA ARG A 3 8.79 -17.26 12.14
C ARG A 3 7.45 -16.77 11.62
N TYR A 4 7.11 -17.10 10.37
CA TYR A 4 5.84 -16.67 9.72
C TYR A 4 4.64 -17.51 10.18
N ASP A 5 4.84 -18.76 10.58
CA ASP A 5 3.76 -19.62 11.08
C ASP A 5 3.17 -19.12 12.40
N ARG A 6 3.92 -18.30 13.17
CA ARG A 6 3.48 -17.70 14.44
C ARG A 6 2.65 -16.44 14.25
N LEU A 7 2.83 -15.74 13.11
CA LEU A 7 2.16 -14.46 12.83
C LEU A 7 0.81 -14.62 12.13
N ALA A 8 0.51 -15.83 11.67
CA ALA A 8 -0.76 -16.19 11.06
C ALA A 8 -1.57 -17.10 12.01
N PRO A 9 -2.21 -16.55 13.07
CA PRO A 9 -3.06 -17.37 13.91
C PRO A 9 -4.17 -17.96 13.04
N ARG A 10 -4.42 -19.26 13.19
CA ARG A 10 -5.56 -19.95 12.57
C ARG A 10 -6.87 -19.47 13.22
N SER A 11 -7.15 -18.16 13.09
CA SER A 11 -8.42 -17.59 13.53
C SER A 11 -9.52 -18.01 12.57
N ALA A 12 -10.74 -18.10 13.06
CA ALA A 12 -11.91 -18.45 12.25
C ALA A 12 -12.28 -17.38 11.20
N GLY A 13 -11.54 -16.26 11.12
CA GLY A 13 -11.75 -15.13 10.23
C GLY A 13 -10.74 -14.99 9.08
N PRO A 14 -10.92 -13.99 8.21
CA PRO A 14 -9.94 -13.67 7.16
C PRO A 14 -8.60 -13.26 7.77
N LEU A 15 -7.51 -13.78 7.19
CA LEU A 15 -6.14 -13.55 7.64
C LEU A 15 -5.68 -12.13 7.30
N ARG A 16 -5.16 -11.40 8.27
CA ARG A 16 -4.42 -10.15 8.07
C ARG A 16 -2.94 -10.49 7.86
N LEU A 17 -2.37 -10.10 6.74
CA LEU A 17 -0.96 -10.32 6.40
C LEU A 17 -0.07 -9.13 6.82
N GLU A 18 -0.67 -7.97 7.02
CA GLU A 18 0.00 -6.72 7.38
C GLU A 18 0.99 -6.87 8.54
N PRO A 19 0.68 -7.56 9.68
CA PRO A 19 1.64 -7.68 10.78
C PRO A 19 2.93 -8.42 10.38
N MET A 20 2.81 -9.42 9.51
CA MET A 20 3.95 -10.17 8.97
C MET A 20 4.86 -9.28 8.11
N TYR A 21 4.26 -8.47 7.24
CA TYR A 21 5.02 -7.53 6.39
C TYR A 21 5.61 -6.39 7.21
N THR A 22 4.93 -5.93 8.26
CA THR A 22 5.45 -4.92 9.18
C THR A 22 6.72 -5.41 9.88
N GLU A 23 6.69 -6.63 10.44
CA GLU A 23 7.86 -7.22 11.08
C GLU A 23 9.02 -7.38 10.07
N ALA A 24 8.72 -7.92 8.88
CA ALA A 24 9.73 -8.07 7.84
C ALA A 24 10.34 -6.72 7.40
N LEU A 25 9.52 -5.67 7.29
CA LEU A 25 9.96 -4.33 6.92
C LEU A 25 10.89 -3.71 7.97
N LEU A 26 10.57 -3.89 9.26
CA LEU A 26 11.36 -3.37 10.38
C LEU A 26 12.71 -4.11 10.53
N ASP A 27 12.77 -5.36 10.13
CA ASP A 27 14.00 -6.16 10.14
C ASP A 27 14.99 -5.82 9.01
N VAL A 28 14.56 -5.05 7.99
CA VAL A 28 15.42 -4.70 6.85
C VAL A 28 16.27 -3.46 7.17
N PRO A 29 17.61 -3.61 7.34
CA PRO A 29 18.48 -2.50 7.71
C PRO A 29 18.58 -1.45 6.60
N PRO A 30 18.98 -0.22 6.93
CA PRO A 30 19.35 0.80 5.94
C PRO A 30 20.40 0.24 4.96
N GLY A 31 20.22 0.51 3.65
CA GLY A 31 21.15 0.02 2.62
C GLY A 31 20.95 -1.41 2.15
N HIS A 32 20.00 -2.15 2.73
CA HIS A 32 19.72 -3.52 2.28
C HIS A 32 19.23 -3.55 0.81
N PRO A 33 19.70 -4.49 -0.04
CA PRO A 33 19.38 -4.52 -1.48
C PRO A 33 17.90 -4.74 -1.80
N ALA A 34 17.11 -5.25 -0.85
CA ALA A 34 15.65 -5.36 -1.01
C ALA A 34 14.91 -4.01 -0.85
N ARG A 35 15.59 -2.92 -0.44
CA ARG A 35 14.99 -1.59 -0.38
C ARG A 35 14.90 -0.98 -1.77
N ILE A 36 13.72 -0.53 -2.16
CA ILE A 36 13.49 0.15 -3.44
C ILE A 36 14.34 1.44 -3.46
N PRO A 37 15.26 1.63 -4.42
CA PRO A 37 16.10 2.83 -4.50
C PRO A 37 15.33 4.00 -5.15
N LEU A 38 14.23 4.42 -4.53
CA LEU A 38 13.32 5.45 -5.06
C LEU A 38 14.00 6.83 -5.17
N ASP A 39 15.01 7.08 -4.35
CA ASP A 39 15.86 8.26 -4.39
C ASP A 39 16.66 8.41 -5.71
N ARG A 40 16.74 7.34 -6.51
CA ARG A 40 17.36 7.32 -7.85
C ARG A 40 16.35 7.47 -8.99
N ALA A 41 15.08 7.66 -8.70
CA ALA A 41 14.09 7.87 -9.75
C ALA A 41 14.39 9.17 -10.52
N CYS A 42 14.20 9.14 -11.85
CA CYS A 42 14.46 10.25 -12.74
C CYS A 42 13.19 11.05 -13.08
N GLY A 43 12.21 11.07 -12.22
CA GLY A 43 10.94 11.78 -12.45
C GLY A 43 10.13 11.94 -11.16
N ALA A 44 9.00 12.60 -11.29
CA ALA A 44 8.10 12.85 -10.17
C ALA A 44 7.53 11.55 -9.56
N VAL A 45 7.30 11.52 -8.25
CA VAL A 45 6.86 10.35 -7.49
C VAL A 45 5.55 10.63 -6.77
N LEU A 46 4.53 9.80 -7.01
CA LEU A 46 3.27 9.80 -6.27
C LEU A 46 3.11 8.50 -5.49
N LEU A 47 2.94 8.61 -4.18
CA LEU A 47 2.65 7.49 -3.28
C LEU A 47 1.21 7.64 -2.79
N LEU A 48 0.41 6.59 -2.98
CA LEU A 48 -0.99 6.53 -2.56
C LEU A 48 -1.16 5.34 -1.62
N SER A 49 -1.47 5.59 -0.36
CA SER A 49 -1.47 4.56 0.68
C SER A 49 -2.81 4.47 1.40
N PRO A 50 -3.45 3.29 1.44
CA PRO A 50 -4.55 3.06 2.37
C PRO A 50 -4.00 2.96 3.80
N GLU A 51 -4.74 3.54 4.77
CA GLU A 51 -4.31 3.54 6.16
C GLU A 51 -4.58 2.20 6.85
N ASP A 52 -5.76 1.60 6.64
CA ASP A 52 -6.15 0.31 7.24
C ASP A 52 -5.99 -0.85 6.25
N ASP A 53 -4.83 -0.91 5.61
CA ASP A 53 -4.47 -2.02 4.73
C ASP A 53 -4.17 -3.28 5.57
N ALA A 54 -4.95 -4.35 5.36
CA ALA A 54 -4.75 -5.60 6.07
C ALA A 54 -3.81 -6.58 5.34
N VAL A 55 -3.33 -6.22 4.15
CA VAL A 55 -2.39 -7.03 3.37
C VAL A 55 -0.95 -6.60 3.64
N MET A 56 -0.69 -5.30 3.60
CA MET A 56 0.66 -4.75 3.82
C MET A 56 0.61 -3.42 4.59
N PRO A 57 1.66 -3.01 5.29
CA PRO A 57 1.70 -1.74 6.02
C PRO A 57 1.92 -0.56 5.05
N ALA A 58 0.96 -0.34 4.13
CA ALA A 58 1.13 0.59 3.00
C ALA A 58 1.45 2.03 3.45
N ALA A 59 0.76 2.54 4.48
CA ALA A 59 1.00 3.87 5.01
C ALA A 59 2.41 3.99 5.63
N LEU A 60 2.86 2.97 6.38
CA LEU A 60 4.21 2.94 6.95
C LEU A 60 5.28 2.86 5.85
N MET A 61 5.07 2.00 4.85
CA MET A 61 5.98 1.89 3.69
C MET A 61 6.09 3.22 2.94
N GLY A 62 4.96 3.87 2.68
CA GLY A 62 4.92 5.18 2.02
C GLY A 62 5.64 6.26 2.83
N ALA A 63 5.42 6.31 4.15
CA ALA A 63 6.09 7.26 5.04
C ALA A 63 7.61 7.05 5.07
N GLN A 64 8.09 5.80 5.08
CA GLN A 64 9.54 5.52 5.01
C GLN A 64 10.15 5.93 3.66
N LEU A 65 9.42 5.73 2.55
CA LEU A 65 9.88 6.18 1.23
C LEU A 65 9.91 7.71 1.15
N GLU A 66 8.88 8.39 1.64
CA GLU A 66 8.83 9.85 1.71
C GLU A 66 9.99 10.43 2.55
N ASP A 67 10.25 9.88 3.73
CA ASP A 67 11.38 10.28 4.58
C ASP A 67 12.73 10.12 3.86
N ARG A 68 12.91 9.03 3.12
CA ARG A 68 14.12 8.80 2.33
C ARG A 68 14.27 9.80 1.19
N LEU A 69 13.21 10.12 0.47
CA LEU A 69 13.25 11.14 -0.59
C LEU A 69 13.63 12.50 -0.02
N ARG A 70 13.06 12.89 1.14
CA ARG A 70 13.42 14.14 1.83
C ARG A 70 14.89 14.15 2.25
N LYS A 71 15.38 13.09 2.89
CA LYS A 71 16.77 12.97 3.36
C LYS A 71 17.80 12.94 2.23
N ALA A 72 17.43 12.37 1.07
CA ALA A 72 18.28 12.34 -0.11
C ALA A 72 18.30 13.66 -0.89
N GLY A 73 17.49 14.66 -0.50
CA GLY A 73 17.37 15.92 -1.28
C GLY A 73 16.82 15.67 -2.67
N PHE A 74 15.83 14.77 -2.81
CA PHE A 74 15.26 14.37 -4.08
C PHE A 74 14.80 15.59 -4.90
N SER A 75 15.33 15.74 -6.10
CA SER A 75 15.20 16.96 -6.92
C SER A 75 13.89 17.08 -7.69
N HIS A 76 13.14 15.98 -7.82
CA HIS A 76 11.86 15.99 -8.52
C HIS A 76 10.69 16.15 -7.53
N SER A 77 9.54 16.53 -8.05
CA SER A 77 8.30 16.60 -7.26
C SER A 77 7.96 15.24 -6.66
N PHE A 78 7.59 15.20 -5.38
CA PHE A 78 7.03 14.01 -4.78
C PHE A 78 5.89 14.34 -3.83
N ARG A 79 4.97 13.40 -3.72
CA ARG A 79 3.77 13.53 -2.88
C ARG A 79 3.39 12.16 -2.31
N HIS A 80 3.05 12.12 -1.03
CA HIS A 80 2.47 10.96 -0.37
C HIS A 80 1.09 11.32 0.16
N VAL A 81 0.07 10.56 -0.23
CA VAL A 81 -1.31 10.73 0.22
C VAL A 81 -1.75 9.47 0.94
N VAL A 82 -2.15 9.63 2.20
CA VAL A 82 -2.72 8.55 3.02
C VAL A 82 -4.24 8.70 3.07
N TYR A 83 -4.96 7.59 2.88
CA TYR A 83 -6.43 7.54 2.88
C TYR A 83 -6.95 6.90 4.16
N PRO A 84 -7.47 7.71 5.11
CA PRO A 84 -7.95 7.22 6.40
C PRO A 84 -9.05 6.17 6.28
N GLY A 85 -8.92 5.08 7.04
CA GLY A 85 -9.88 3.99 7.11
C GLY A 85 -10.09 3.18 5.82
N ALA A 86 -9.30 3.47 4.77
CA ALA A 86 -9.32 2.71 3.53
C ALA A 86 -8.51 1.43 3.64
N GLY A 87 -8.98 0.35 3.02
CA GLY A 87 -8.28 -0.92 2.93
C GLY A 87 -7.48 -1.08 1.63
N HIS A 88 -6.87 -2.25 1.46
CA HIS A 88 -5.95 -2.60 0.36
C HIS A 88 -6.46 -2.27 -1.05
N MET A 89 -7.78 -2.31 -1.26
CA MET A 89 -8.38 -2.23 -2.59
C MET A 89 -8.64 -0.79 -3.08
N ILE A 90 -7.84 0.21 -2.67
CA ILE A 90 -7.86 1.51 -3.33
C ILE A 90 -7.40 1.37 -4.79
N GLY A 91 -8.04 2.06 -5.71
CA GLY A 91 -7.75 1.94 -7.15
C GLY A 91 -8.37 0.73 -7.84
N SER A 92 -9.08 -0.16 -7.13
CA SER A 92 -9.76 -1.31 -7.72
C SER A 92 -10.88 -0.94 -8.69
N ASP A 93 -11.50 0.23 -8.53
CA ASP A 93 -12.53 0.74 -9.45
C ASP A 93 -11.99 0.99 -10.86
N LEU A 94 -10.65 0.97 -11.04
CA LEU A 94 -9.98 1.05 -12.33
C LEU A 94 -9.87 -0.32 -13.01
N LEU A 95 -10.07 -1.41 -12.26
CA LEU A 95 -9.99 -2.76 -12.76
C LEU A 95 -11.39 -3.35 -12.90
N PRO A 96 -11.86 -3.63 -14.11
CA PRO A 96 -13.16 -4.25 -14.32
C PRO A 96 -13.31 -5.53 -13.49
N GLY A 97 -14.39 -5.64 -12.73
CA GLY A 97 -14.71 -6.82 -11.94
C GLY A 97 -14.10 -6.90 -10.52
N LEU A 98 -13.36 -5.87 -10.08
CA LEU A 98 -12.81 -5.80 -8.71
C LEU A 98 -13.35 -4.56 -7.97
N PRO A 99 -14.57 -4.61 -7.43
CA PRO A 99 -15.15 -3.46 -6.73
C PRO A 99 -14.41 -3.19 -5.41
N SER A 100 -14.26 -1.91 -5.05
CA SER A 100 -13.67 -1.44 -3.79
C SER A 100 -14.42 -1.93 -2.53
N SER A 101 -15.61 -2.45 -2.70
CA SER A 101 -16.40 -3.10 -1.63
C SER A 101 -15.89 -4.49 -1.23
N VAL A 102 -15.00 -5.12 -1.99
CA VAL A 102 -14.41 -6.42 -1.65
C VAL A 102 -13.51 -6.26 -0.43
N ARG A 103 -13.87 -6.94 0.65
CA ARG A 103 -13.16 -6.86 1.94
C ARG A 103 -12.22 -8.02 2.21
N HIS A 104 -12.38 -9.11 1.47
CA HIS A 104 -11.50 -10.27 1.55
C HIS A 104 -11.64 -11.12 0.29
N THR A 105 -10.62 -11.93 0.02
CA THR A 105 -10.66 -12.94 -1.04
C THR A 105 -10.29 -14.30 -0.49
N PHE A 106 -10.77 -15.35 -1.16
CA PHE A 106 -10.38 -16.72 -0.87
C PHE A 106 -9.20 -17.12 -1.76
N HIS A 107 -8.12 -17.59 -1.12
CA HIS A 107 -6.96 -18.11 -1.85
C HIS A 107 -7.15 -19.62 -2.07
N PRO A 108 -7.41 -20.08 -3.31
CA PRO A 108 -7.85 -21.46 -3.57
C PRO A 108 -6.78 -22.51 -3.20
N LEU A 109 -5.50 -22.21 -3.43
CA LEU A 109 -4.41 -23.14 -3.14
C LEU A 109 -4.09 -23.22 -1.65
N ALA A 110 -4.14 -22.09 -0.95
CA ALA A 110 -3.82 -22.01 0.47
C ALA A 110 -5.03 -22.26 1.38
N ARG A 111 -6.24 -22.32 0.83
CA ARG A 111 -7.51 -22.60 1.52
C ARG A 111 -7.80 -21.69 2.72
N PHE A 112 -7.41 -20.43 2.64
CA PHE A 112 -7.75 -19.39 3.63
C PHE A 112 -8.30 -18.14 2.94
N ARG A 113 -8.91 -17.27 3.74
CA ARG A 113 -9.33 -15.93 3.27
C ARG A 113 -8.29 -14.90 3.67
N ILE A 114 -7.98 -13.98 2.76
CA ILE A 114 -7.13 -12.81 3.03
C ILE A 114 -8.03 -11.61 3.26
N ALA A 115 -7.85 -10.92 4.39
CA ALA A 115 -8.51 -9.65 4.67
C ALA A 115 -7.85 -8.52 3.88
N TYR A 116 -8.66 -7.59 3.40
CA TYR A 116 -8.16 -6.37 2.73
C TYR A 116 -8.18 -5.14 3.65
N GLY A 117 -8.81 -5.25 4.83
CA GLY A 117 -8.94 -4.15 5.78
C GLY A 117 -9.95 -3.09 5.32
N GLY A 118 -9.94 -2.00 6.04
CA GLY A 118 -10.76 -0.83 5.78
C GLY A 118 -12.27 -1.05 5.89
N THR A 119 -13.03 0.01 5.66
CA THR A 119 -14.48 -0.06 5.43
C THR A 119 -14.77 0.03 3.94
N ALA A 120 -15.91 -0.53 3.49
CA ALA A 120 -16.32 -0.44 2.09
C ALA A 120 -16.50 1.03 1.65
N SER A 121 -17.09 1.86 2.48
CA SER A 121 -17.31 3.27 2.19
C SER A 121 -16.02 4.08 2.11
N ALA A 122 -15.09 3.88 3.06
CA ALA A 122 -13.81 4.58 3.04
C ALA A 122 -12.95 4.13 1.86
N THR A 123 -12.91 2.83 1.55
CA THR A 123 -12.17 2.30 0.42
C THR A 123 -12.73 2.82 -0.92
N ALA A 124 -14.07 2.85 -1.09
CA ALA A 124 -14.70 3.40 -2.29
C ALA A 124 -14.44 4.91 -2.44
N ALA A 125 -14.48 5.67 -1.35
CA ALA A 125 -14.16 7.10 -1.36
C ALA A 125 -12.67 7.34 -1.69
N ALA A 126 -11.78 6.53 -1.12
CA ALA A 126 -10.34 6.56 -1.40
C ALA A 126 -10.04 6.23 -2.86
N SER A 127 -10.70 5.21 -3.42
CA SER A 127 -10.54 4.82 -4.83
C SER A 127 -10.84 5.99 -5.78
N ARG A 128 -11.97 6.67 -5.60
CA ARG A 128 -12.30 7.85 -6.42
C ARG A 128 -11.31 9.00 -6.24
N ARG A 129 -10.89 9.26 -4.98
CA ARG A 129 -9.94 10.35 -4.68
C ARG A 129 -8.54 10.04 -5.20
N SER A 130 -8.08 8.79 -5.10
CA SER A 130 -6.76 8.38 -5.59
C SER A 130 -6.67 8.52 -7.11
N TRP A 131 -7.75 8.24 -7.82
CA TRP A 131 -7.80 8.45 -9.28
C TRP A 131 -7.71 9.93 -9.65
N ALA A 132 -8.51 10.77 -9.00
CA ALA A 132 -8.45 12.22 -9.22
C ALA A 132 -7.05 12.80 -8.89
N GLU A 133 -6.43 12.31 -7.80
CA GLU A 133 -5.08 12.69 -7.40
C GLU A 133 -4.04 12.26 -8.43
N LEU A 134 -4.15 11.02 -8.94
CA LEU A 134 -3.27 10.50 -10.00
C LEU A 134 -3.36 11.37 -11.26
N LEU A 135 -4.57 11.66 -11.74
CA LEU A 135 -4.75 12.47 -12.96
C LEU A 135 -4.20 13.89 -12.78
N ARG A 136 -4.44 14.50 -11.61
CA ARG A 136 -3.88 15.82 -11.29
C ARG A 136 -2.35 15.80 -11.28
N PHE A 137 -1.77 14.83 -10.58
CA PHE A 137 -0.31 14.67 -10.48
C PHE A 137 0.35 14.45 -11.85
N LEU A 138 -0.25 13.60 -12.69
CA LEU A 138 0.23 13.41 -14.07
C LEU A 138 0.13 14.71 -14.89
N GLY A 139 -0.99 15.44 -14.78
CA GLY A 139 -1.17 16.72 -15.45
C GLY A 139 -0.18 17.81 -15.02
N GLU A 140 0.28 17.77 -13.77
CA GLU A 140 1.30 18.70 -13.24
C GLU A 140 2.72 18.34 -13.70
N ASN A 141 3.02 17.05 -13.91
CA ASN A 141 4.40 16.56 -14.08
C ASN A 141 4.72 16.01 -15.48
N LEU A 142 3.73 15.80 -16.36
CA LEU A 142 3.93 15.31 -17.73
C LEU A 142 3.78 16.42 -18.79
N LYS A 143 3.72 17.68 -18.40
CA LYS A 143 3.75 18.78 -19.37
C LYS A 143 5.19 18.90 -19.92
N GLY A 144 5.39 18.29 -21.10
CA GLY A 144 6.57 18.53 -21.93
C GLY A 144 6.50 19.90 -22.59
#